data_4efed15b74d3cef7307bcf57997ee1a6
#
_entry.id   4efed15b74d3cef7307bcf57997ee1a6
#
_cell.length_a   1.000
_cell.length_b   1.000
_cell.length_c   1.000
_cell.angle_alpha   90.00
_cell.angle_beta   90.00
_cell.angle_gamma   90.00
#
_symmetry.space_group_name_H-M   'P 1'
#
loop_
_entity.id
_entity.type
_entity.pdbx_description
1 polymer ?
#
loop_
_entity_poly.entity_id
_entity_poly.type
_entity_poly.pdbx_seq_one_letter_code
_entity_poly.pdbx_strand_id
1 'polypeptide(L)'
;MNTEKPTGSDAVFGDRMQESSVMRLLRALGLERVAWSLRRIHCPVAKDALVLEVGSGGKPYPRADVLLDAYENSRERNWAPLIADRPTVLGFVEQLPFRDKAFDFVIASHVLEHSADPEQFIAELQRVAKAGYIEVPDAFFERINPLLDHRLEITRRDGRLVIRKKPAPVVDHNLVELYEDRAKAYMTTELFVGHPFAFHVRYYWQGKIDFVVVNPEVDASWVANVTDAPVFSTSLLASSLRQRVQGAVLKLMQKIARGRRRQVDLKELLRCPACMNEPLVSEPDRILCSKCSRSYPLSNGVPVMQVSAATVIS
;
A
#
# COMPACT_ATOMS: atom_id res chain seq x y z
N MET A 1 -26.20 25.91 9.00
CA MET A 1 -25.06 25.16 8.41
C MET A 1 -25.61 24.39 7.22
N ASN A 2 -25.44 24.93 6.01
CA ASN A 2 -25.90 24.28 4.78
C ASN A 2 -24.91 23.17 4.42
N THR A 3 -25.33 21.93 4.59
CA THR A 3 -24.63 20.77 4.04
C THR A 3 -25.04 20.64 2.57
N GLU A 4 -24.22 21.18 1.67
CA GLU A 4 -24.35 20.85 0.25
C GLU A 4 -24.14 19.35 0.08
N LYS A 5 -25.17 18.65 -0.37
CA LYS A 5 -25.05 17.26 -0.84
C LYS A 5 -24.12 17.25 -2.05
N PRO A 6 -23.16 16.32 -2.13
CA PRO A 6 -22.30 16.18 -3.30
C PRO A 6 -23.18 15.99 -4.54
N THR A 7 -22.88 16.70 -5.60
CA THR A 7 -23.59 16.60 -6.88
C THR A 7 -23.47 15.18 -7.41
N GLY A 8 -24.55 14.60 -7.90
CA GLY A 8 -24.66 13.17 -8.22
C GLY A 8 -23.65 12.60 -9.22
N SER A 9 -22.84 13.43 -9.92
CA SER A 9 -21.79 13.00 -10.83
C SER A 9 -20.53 12.47 -10.09
N ASP A 10 -20.15 13.09 -8.96
CA ASP A 10 -18.93 12.73 -8.22
C ASP A 10 -19.11 11.43 -7.42
N ALA A 11 -20.31 11.23 -6.86
CA ALA A 11 -20.66 9.99 -6.17
C ALA A 11 -20.72 8.79 -7.13
N VAL A 12 -21.25 8.98 -8.33
CA VAL A 12 -21.34 7.90 -9.36
C VAL A 12 -19.98 7.53 -9.91
N PHE A 13 -19.04 8.49 -10.03
CA PHE A 13 -17.67 8.21 -10.50
C PHE A 13 -16.90 7.40 -9.44
N GLY A 14 -17.01 7.77 -8.16
CA GLY A 14 -16.37 7.05 -7.06
C GLY A 14 -16.81 5.58 -6.94
N ASP A 15 -18.09 5.29 -7.07
CA ASP A 15 -18.64 3.93 -6.98
C ASP A 15 -18.25 3.05 -8.16
N ARG A 16 -18.12 3.60 -9.37
CA ARG A 16 -17.68 2.85 -10.56
C ARG A 16 -16.19 2.47 -10.49
N MET A 17 -15.38 3.25 -9.80
CA MET A 17 -13.96 2.95 -9.62
C MET A 17 -13.73 1.81 -8.62
N GLN A 18 -14.59 1.65 -7.62
CA GLN A 18 -14.38 0.70 -6.52
C GLN A 18 -14.46 -0.76 -6.94
N GLU A 19 -15.31 -1.10 -7.90
CA GLU A 19 -15.54 -2.48 -8.30
C GLU A 19 -15.84 -2.59 -9.80
N SER A 20 -15.27 -3.59 -10.44
CA SER A 20 -15.67 -3.96 -11.80
C SER A 20 -17.10 -4.52 -11.81
N SER A 21 -17.77 -4.50 -12.98
CA SER A 21 -19.09 -5.09 -13.13
C SER A 21 -19.13 -6.58 -12.75
N VAL A 22 -18.04 -7.31 -13.04
CA VAL A 22 -17.88 -8.71 -12.66
C VAL A 22 -17.79 -8.87 -11.13
N MET A 23 -17.05 -8.01 -10.44
CA MET A 23 -16.95 -8.04 -8.97
C MET A 23 -18.32 -7.79 -8.34
N ARG A 24 -19.07 -6.80 -8.84
CA ARG A 24 -20.43 -6.49 -8.35
C ARG A 24 -21.38 -7.67 -8.55
N LEU A 25 -21.37 -8.29 -9.73
CA LEU A 25 -22.17 -9.46 -10.00
C LEU A 25 -21.83 -10.63 -9.06
N LEU A 26 -20.55 -10.92 -8.87
CA LEU A 26 -20.11 -11.98 -7.97
C LEU A 26 -20.54 -11.74 -6.52
N ARG A 27 -20.46 -10.48 -6.06
CA ARG A 27 -20.96 -10.12 -4.72
C ARG A 27 -22.47 -10.30 -4.60
N ALA A 28 -23.22 -9.87 -5.60
CA ALA A 28 -24.68 -10.07 -5.64
C ALA A 28 -25.08 -11.55 -5.61
N LEU A 29 -24.23 -12.44 -6.14
CA LEU A 29 -24.39 -13.90 -6.11
C LEU A 29 -23.84 -14.56 -4.81
N GLY A 30 -23.42 -13.78 -3.80
CA GLY A 30 -22.81 -14.29 -2.58
C GLY A 30 -21.39 -14.85 -2.73
N LEU A 31 -20.75 -14.65 -3.89
CA LEU A 31 -19.39 -15.13 -4.18
C LEU A 31 -18.34 -14.07 -3.80
N GLU A 32 -18.47 -13.50 -2.60
CA GLU A 32 -17.69 -12.37 -2.14
C GLU A 32 -16.17 -12.64 -2.12
N ARG A 33 -15.77 -13.85 -1.72
CA ARG A 33 -14.36 -14.29 -1.72
C ARG A 33 -13.74 -14.26 -3.11
N VAL A 34 -14.51 -14.62 -4.14
CA VAL A 34 -14.03 -14.60 -5.54
C VAL A 34 -13.93 -13.16 -6.02
N ALA A 35 -14.95 -12.35 -5.75
CA ALA A 35 -14.93 -10.91 -6.04
C ALA A 35 -13.71 -10.23 -5.41
N TRP A 36 -13.41 -10.54 -4.15
CA TRP A 36 -12.23 -10.03 -3.45
C TRP A 36 -10.91 -10.38 -4.14
N SER A 37 -10.79 -11.60 -4.65
CA SER A 37 -9.59 -12.03 -5.36
C SER A 37 -9.36 -11.23 -6.66
N LEU A 38 -10.44 -10.79 -7.31
CA LEU A 38 -10.37 -9.99 -8.53
C LEU A 38 -9.91 -8.53 -8.31
N ARG A 39 -9.96 -8.01 -7.08
CA ARG A 39 -9.50 -6.65 -6.78
C ARG A 39 -8.04 -6.40 -7.18
N ARG A 40 -7.20 -7.42 -7.11
CA ARG A 40 -5.78 -7.32 -7.46
C ARG A 40 -5.52 -7.13 -8.97
N ILE A 41 -6.52 -7.37 -9.78
CA ILE A 41 -6.45 -7.16 -11.23
C ILE A 41 -7.33 -5.99 -11.67
N HIS A 42 -8.16 -5.49 -10.75
CA HIS A 42 -8.98 -4.32 -11.00
C HIS A 42 -8.16 -3.05 -10.82
N CYS A 43 -7.84 -2.40 -11.92
CA CYS A 43 -7.21 -1.10 -11.94
C CYS A 43 -7.98 -0.23 -12.94
N PRO A 44 -8.74 0.77 -12.47
CA PRO A 44 -9.73 1.50 -13.28
C PRO A 44 -9.07 2.62 -14.11
N VAL A 45 -7.98 2.31 -14.80
CA VAL A 45 -7.25 3.25 -15.66
C VAL A 45 -7.03 2.68 -17.06
N ALA A 46 -6.71 3.52 -18.01
CA ALA A 46 -6.39 3.14 -19.37
C ALA A 46 -5.23 2.13 -19.43
N LYS A 47 -5.17 1.33 -20.50
CA LYS A 47 -4.13 0.29 -20.61
C LYS A 47 -2.72 0.86 -20.74
N ASP A 48 -2.60 2.05 -21.30
CA ASP A 48 -1.37 2.80 -21.51
C ASP A 48 -1.01 3.72 -20.34
N ALA A 49 -1.87 3.84 -19.32
CA ALA A 49 -1.59 4.60 -18.12
C ALA A 49 -0.38 4.03 -17.36
N LEU A 50 0.46 4.91 -16.81
CA LEU A 50 1.61 4.54 -15.99
C LEU A 50 1.19 4.38 -14.52
N VAL A 51 1.43 3.19 -13.96
CA VAL A 51 0.99 2.81 -12.62
C VAL A 51 2.16 2.54 -11.69
N LEU A 52 2.21 3.28 -10.58
CA LEU A 52 3.11 3.03 -9.44
C LEU A 52 2.42 2.14 -8.42
N GLU A 53 3.17 1.23 -7.80
CA GLU A 53 2.77 0.59 -6.54
C GLU A 53 3.80 0.93 -5.47
N VAL A 54 3.32 1.44 -4.34
CA VAL A 54 4.13 1.67 -3.13
C VAL A 54 3.87 0.56 -2.11
N GLY A 55 4.93 0.11 -1.40
CA GLY A 55 4.87 -1.05 -0.52
C GLY A 55 4.61 -2.35 -1.27
N SER A 56 5.27 -2.54 -2.41
CA SER A 56 4.98 -3.64 -3.35
C SER A 56 5.27 -5.04 -2.79
N GLY A 57 6.22 -5.15 -1.87
CA GLY A 57 6.55 -6.37 -1.14
C GLY A 57 6.85 -7.59 -1.99
N GLY A 58 6.45 -8.76 -1.48
CA GLY A 58 6.63 -10.05 -2.14
C GLY A 58 5.49 -10.45 -3.09
N LYS A 59 4.47 -9.61 -3.27
CA LYS A 59 3.31 -9.91 -4.12
C LYS A 59 2.79 -8.66 -4.83
N PRO A 60 3.56 -8.08 -5.76
CA PRO A 60 3.15 -6.85 -6.43
C PRO A 60 1.87 -7.03 -7.27
N TYR A 61 1.10 -5.97 -7.40
CA TYR A 61 -0.08 -5.92 -8.27
C TYR A 61 0.33 -6.15 -9.73
N PRO A 62 -0.39 -7.01 -10.47
CA PRO A 62 -0.05 -7.31 -11.86
C PRO A 62 -0.03 -6.08 -12.76
N ARG A 63 -0.84 -5.05 -12.45
CA ARG A 63 -0.98 -3.83 -13.25
C ARG A 63 0.11 -2.79 -12.97
N ALA A 64 0.83 -2.87 -11.87
CA ALA A 64 1.90 -1.92 -11.58
C ALA A 64 3.04 -2.01 -12.60
N ASP A 65 3.49 -0.86 -13.09
CA ASP A 65 4.60 -0.71 -14.04
C ASP A 65 5.90 -0.40 -13.31
N VAL A 66 5.83 0.34 -12.21
CA VAL A 66 6.94 0.70 -11.33
C VAL A 66 6.61 0.27 -9.90
N LEU A 67 7.60 -0.23 -9.17
CA LEU A 67 7.47 -0.66 -7.79
C LEU A 67 8.32 0.23 -6.87
N LEU A 68 7.79 0.51 -5.69
CA LEU A 68 8.56 1.09 -4.59
C LEU A 68 8.31 0.29 -3.32
N ASP A 69 9.36 0.08 -2.55
CA ASP A 69 9.29 -0.50 -1.20
C ASP A 69 10.32 0.20 -0.29
N ALA A 70 10.11 0.15 1.02
CA ALA A 70 11.04 0.76 1.96
C ALA A 70 12.30 -0.10 2.14
N TYR A 71 12.18 -1.43 2.09
CA TYR A 71 13.24 -2.35 2.46
C TYR A 71 13.32 -3.58 1.54
N GLU A 72 14.54 -4.07 1.26
CA GLU A 72 14.74 -5.36 0.58
C GLU A 72 14.25 -6.53 1.43
N ASN A 73 14.46 -6.46 2.75
CA ASN A 73 14.02 -7.43 3.73
C ASN A 73 13.27 -6.72 4.85
N SER A 74 12.08 -7.17 5.17
CA SER A 74 11.25 -6.57 6.20
C SER A 74 10.53 -7.63 7.02
N ARG A 75 10.47 -7.43 8.34
CA ARG A 75 9.68 -8.22 9.26
C ARG A 75 8.19 -8.11 8.95
N GLU A 76 7.71 -6.94 8.58
CA GLU A 76 6.32 -6.68 8.18
C GLU A 76 5.86 -7.63 7.06
N ARG A 77 6.79 -8.08 6.23
CA ARG A 77 6.58 -9.10 5.20
C ARG A 77 6.86 -10.53 5.66
N ASN A 78 7.03 -10.78 6.96
CA ASN A 78 7.51 -12.08 7.46
C ASN A 78 8.77 -12.58 6.74
N TRP A 79 9.70 -11.67 6.43
CA TRP A 79 10.96 -11.93 5.70
C TRP A 79 10.74 -12.48 4.27
N ALA A 80 9.54 -12.37 3.72
CA ALA A 80 9.34 -12.70 2.31
C ALA A 80 10.20 -11.78 1.42
N PRO A 81 10.89 -12.33 0.41
CA PRO A 81 11.78 -11.54 -0.43
C PRO A 81 11.00 -10.50 -1.23
N LEU A 82 11.63 -9.34 -1.42
CA LEU A 82 11.11 -8.32 -2.33
C LEU A 82 11.08 -8.85 -3.76
N ILE A 83 9.99 -8.64 -4.45
CA ILE A 83 9.89 -8.93 -5.89
C ILE A 83 10.28 -7.67 -6.68
N ALA A 84 11.43 -7.71 -7.34
CA ALA A 84 11.94 -6.64 -8.20
C ALA A 84 11.95 -7.10 -9.68
N ASP A 85 10.82 -7.59 -10.19
CA ASP A 85 10.68 -8.16 -11.54
C ASP A 85 10.41 -7.10 -12.63
N ARG A 86 10.43 -5.83 -12.27
CA ARG A 86 10.21 -4.63 -13.10
C ARG A 86 10.95 -3.45 -12.48
N PRO A 87 10.95 -2.25 -13.13
CA PRO A 87 11.55 -1.06 -12.54
C PRO A 87 11.14 -0.88 -11.08
N THR A 88 12.10 -0.98 -10.17
CA THR A 88 11.88 -0.99 -8.71
C THR A 88 12.82 0.03 -8.05
N VAL A 89 12.34 0.71 -7.01
CA VAL A 89 13.09 1.68 -6.23
C VAL A 89 12.91 1.38 -4.74
N LEU A 90 13.96 1.47 -3.93
CA LEU A 90 13.87 1.49 -2.49
C LEU A 90 13.74 2.94 -1.99
N GLY A 91 12.66 3.23 -1.26
CA GLY A 91 12.35 4.56 -0.77
C GLY A 91 11.16 4.56 0.19
N PHE A 92 11.02 5.63 0.97
CA PHE A 92 9.88 5.83 1.86
C PHE A 92 8.75 6.57 1.14
N VAL A 93 7.51 6.25 1.49
CA VAL A 93 6.34 6.90 0.87
C VAL A 93 6.24 8.36 1.29
N GLU A 94 6.66 8.70 2.49
CA GLU A 94 6.71 10.08 3.00
C GLU A 94 7.73 10.98 2.26
N GLN A 95 8.57 10.37 1.41
CA GLN A 95 9.58 11.06 0.58
C GLN A 95 9.76 10.35 -0.77
N LEU A 96 8.71 10.28 -1.56
CA LEU A 96 8.73 9.55 -2.83
C LEU A 96 9.77 10.17 -3.81
N PRO A 97 10.73 9.38 -4.30
CA PRO A 97 11.80 9.86 -5.16
C PRO A 97 11.34 9.99 -6.62
N PHE A 98 10.13 10.47 -6.83
CA PHE A 98 9.54 10.63 -8.16
C PHE A 98 9.11 12.09 -8.41
N ARG A 99 9.09 12.46 -9.68
CA ARG A 99 8.61 13.77 -10.14
C ARG A 99 7.13 13.96 -9.84
N ASP A 100 6.71 15.21 -9.80
CA ASP A 100 5.30 15.56 -9.63
C ASP A 100 4.47 15.02 -10.80
N LYS A 101 3.34 14.38 -10.48
CA LYS A 101 2.41 13.81 -11.47
C LYS A 101 3.07 12.88 -12.51
N ALA A 102 4.17 12.24 -12.13
CA ALA A 102 4.86 11.26 -12.97
C ALA A 102 3.98 10.04 -13.32
N PHE A 103 2.98 9.73 -12.47
CA PHE A 103 2.13 8.57 -12.64
C PHE A 103 0.66 8.97 -12.88
N ASP A 104 -0.01 8.17 -13.69
CA ASP A 104 -1.46 8.30 -13.88
C ASP A 104 -2.23 7.71 -12.70
N PHE A 105 -1.65 6.68 -12.05
CA PHE A 105 -2.28 6.00 -10.93
C PHE A 105 -1.25 5.45 -9.94
N VAL A 106 -1.57 5.50 -8.63
CA VAL A 106 -0.77 4.89 -7.58
C VAL A 106 -1.60 3.89 -6.77
N ILE A 107 -1.00 2.75 -6.48
CA ILE A 107 -1.57 1.71 -5.61
C ILE A 107 -0.79 1.73 -4.29
N ALA A 108 -1.49 1.89 -3.18
CA ALA A 108 -0.97 1.77 -1.81
C ALA A 108 -1.85 0.76 -1.06
N SER A 109 -1.40 -0.50 -1.01
CA SER A 109 -2.15 -1.59 -0.41
C SER A 109 -1.39 -2.16 0.77
N HIS A 110 -1.94 -2.02 1.97
CA HIS A 110 -1.33 -2.41 3.24
C HIS A 110 0.02 -1.71 3.48
N VAL A 111 0.01 -0.38 3.44
CA VAL A 111 1.19 0.47 3.63
C VAL A 111 0.88 1.68 4.52
N LEU A 112 -0.25 2.35 4.31
CA LEU A 112 -0.59 3.58 5.04
C LEU A 112 -0.68 3.35 6.55
N GLU A 113 -1.16 2.18 6.97
CA GLU A 113 -1.26 1.80 8.39
C GLU A 113 0.08 1.75 9.13
N HIS A 114 1.19 1.63 8.39
CA HIS A 114 2.55 1.64 8.94
C HIS A 114 3.16 3.04 9.05
N SER A 115 2.53 4.04 8.46
CA SER A 115 3.07 5.41 8.43
C SER A 115 3.03 6.08 9.81
N ALA A 116 4.11 6.77 10.16
CA ALA A 116 4.15 7.65 11.33
C ALA A 116 3.54 9.03 11.02
N ASP A 117 3.56 9.45 9.74
CA ASP A 117 3.06 10.72 9.25
C ASP A 117 2.07 10.51 8.10
N PRO A 118 0.80 10.22 8.41
CA PRO A 118 -0.21 9.98 7.38
C PRO A 118 -0.50 11.21 6.52
N GLU A 119 -0.33 12.41 7.04
CA GLU A 119 -0.50 13.65 6.29
C GLU A 119 0.55 13.76 5.16
N GLN A 120 1.82 13.54 5.52
CA GLN A 120 2.91 13.56 4.55
C GLN A 120 2.81 12.39 3.55
N PHE A 121 2.44 11.20 4.02
CA PHE A 121 2.18 10.05 3.17
C PHE A 121 1.14 10.38 2.09
N ILE A 122 0.00 10.92 2.48
CA ILE A 122 -1.09 11.29 1.56
C ILE A 122 -0.67 12.43 0.62
N ALA A 123 0.05 13.42 1.12
CA ALA A 123 0.57 14.52 0.30
C ALA A 123 1.48 13.99 -0.82
N GLU A 124 2.36 13.05 -0.52
CA GLU A 124 3.26 12.46 -1.49
C GLU A 124 2.54 11.60 -2.55
N LEU A 125 1.54 10.79 -2.14
CA LEU A 125 0.71 10.08 -3.12
C LEU A 125 0.04 11.04 -4.10
N GLN A 126 -0.56 12.12 -3.57
CA GLN A 126 -1.21 13.14 -4.39
C GLN A 126 -0.21 13.92 -5.26
N ARG A 127 1.02 14.12 -4.78
CA ARG A 127 2.07 14.79 -5.54
C ARG A 127 2.49 13.98 -6.76
N VAL A 128 2.76 12.69 -6.58
CA VAL A 128 3.35 11.86 -7.65
C VAL A 128 2.32 11.31 -8.64
N ALA A 129 1.04 11.21 -8.28
CA ALA A 129 0.02 10.61 -9.12
C ALA A 129 -1.21 11.50 -9.34
N LYS A 130 -1.96 11.23 -10.42
CA LYS A 130 -3.22 11.93 -10.75
C LYS A 130 -4.42 11.31 -10.04
N ALA A 131 -4.35 10.00 -9.80
CA ALA A 131 -5.38 9.19 -9.17
C ALA A 131 -4.74 8.01 -8.41
N GLY A 132 -5.50 7.30 -7.60
CA GLY A 132 -4.96 6.14 -6.92
C GLY A 132 -5.96 5.30 -6.14
N TYR A 133 -5.41 4.30 -5.49
CA TYR A 133 -6.10 3.33 -4.67
C TYR A 133 -5.35 3.12 -3.36
N ILE A 134 -6.07 3.20 -2.25
CA ILE A 134 -5.58 2.87 -0.90
C ILE A 134 -6.40 1.69 -0.38
N GLU A 135 -5.73 0.65 0.11
CA GLU A 135 -6.34 -0.50 0.79
C GLU A 135 -5.64 -0.71 2.13
N VAL A 136 -6.40 -0.73 3.22
CA VAL A 136 -5.90 -0.94 4.57
C VAL A 136 -6.90 -1.77 5.38
N PRO A 137 -6.50 -2.43 6.48
CA PRO A 137 -7.44 -2.99 7.44
C PRO A 137 -8.36 -1.90 8.01
N ASP A 138 -9.64 -2.23 8.22
CA ASP A 138 -10.56 -1.30 8.89
C ASP A 138 -10.20 -1.15 10.38
N ALA A 139 -10.43 0.03 10.93
CA ALA A 139 -10.16 0.35 12.33
C ALA A 139 -10.84 -0.61 13.32
N PHE A 140 -12.00 -1.19 12.96
CA PHE A 140 -12.65 -2.19 13.79
C PHE A 140 -11.78 -3.44 13.92
N PHE A 141 -11.26 -3.94 12.78
CA PHE A 141 -10.38 -5.10 12.79
C PHE A 141 -9.07 -4.81 13.52
N GLU A 142 -8.47 -3.65 13.27
CA GLU A 142 -7.21 -3.22 13.89
C GLU A 142 -7.29 -3.12 15.42
N ARG A 143 -8.46 -2.76 15.97
CA ARG A 143 -8.64 -2.66 17.43
C ARG A 143 -8.73 -4.00 18.14
N ILE A 144 -9.37 -4.99 17.51
CA ILE A 144 -9.56 -6.31 18.12
C ILE A 144 -8.42 -7.27 17.81
N ASN A 145 -7.67 -7.03 16.72
CA ASN A 145 -6.52 -7.83 16.31
C ASN A 145 -5.38 -6.89 15.88
N PRO A 146 -4.82 -6.08 16.80
CA PRO A 146 -3.79 -5.12 16.46
C PRO A 146 -2.53 -5.83 16.01
N LEU A 147 -2.01 -5.41 14.86
CA LEU A 147 -0.68 -5.79 14.43
C LEU A 147 0.33 -4.82 15.06
N LEU A 148 1.44 -5.36 15.58
CA LEU A 148 2.41 -4.58 16.33
C LEU A 148 3.12 -3.51 15.50
N ASP A 149 3.15 -3.70 14.17
CA ASP A 149 3.79 -2.77 13.24
C ASP A 149 2.82 -1.72 12.68
N HIS A 150 1.51 -1.85 12.97
CA HIS A 150 0.50 -0.89 12.51
C HIS A 150 0.41 0.28 13.48
N ARG A 151 0.64 1.47 12.96
CA ARG A 151 0.65 2.73 13.71
C ARG A 151 -0.66 3.49 13.67
N LEU A 152 -1.52 3.13 12.70
CA LEU A 152 -2.78 3.84 12.45
C LEU A 152 -3.98 2.90 12.50
N GLU A 153 -5.08 3.43 13.02
CA GLU A 153 -6.42 2.91 12.86
C GLU A 153 -7.11 3.73 11.77
N ILE A 154 -7.58 3.09 10.71
CA ILE A 154 -8.13 3.78 9.55
C ILE A 154 -9.52 3.23 9.24
N THR A 155 -10.49 4.13 9.05
CA THR A 155 -11.82 3.76 8.56
C THR A 155 -12.30 4.75 7.51
N ARG A 156 -13.43 4.47 6.85
CA ARG A 156 -14.05 5.36 5.89
C ARG A 156 -15.43 5.79 6.40
N ARG A 157 -15.67 7.12 6.48
CA ARG A 157 -16.97 7.70 6.82
C ARG A 157 -17.29 8.85 5.87
N ASP A 158 -18.50 8.90 5.39
CA ASP A 158 -19.01 9.99 4.55
C ASP A 158 -18.09 10.33 3.35
N GLY A 159 -17.52 9.29 2.74
CA GLY A 159 -16.65 9.44 1.58
C GLY A 159 -15.19 9.77 1.88
N ARG A 160 -14.81 10.07 3.14
CA ARG A 160 -13.44 10.40 3.55
C ARG A 160 -12.77 9.31 4.36
N LEU A 161 -11.44 9.31 4.37
CA LEU A 161 -10.64 8.52 5.31
C LEU A 161 -10.63 9.22 6.68
N VAL A 162 -10.92 8.46 7.72
CA VAL A 162 -10.79 8.90 9.12
C VAL A 162 -9.64 8.12 9.73
N ILE A 163 -8.57 8.83 10.08
CA ILE A 163 -7.30 8.26 10.53
C ILE A 163 -7.10 8.63 11.99
N ARG A 164 -6.75 7.64 12.80
CA ARG A 164 -6.36 7.81 14.21
C ARG A 164 -4.95 7.25 14.41
N LYS A 165 -4.05 8.04 14.93
CA LYS A 165 -2.70 7.62 15.33
C LYS A 165 -2.79 6.81 16.63
N LYS A 166 -2.10 5.67 16.69
CA LYS A 166 -1.97 4.88 17.92
C LYS A 166 -0.79 5.41 18.75
N PRO A 167 -0.96 5.62 20.07
CA PRO A 167 0.15 6.04 20.93
C PRO A 167 1.10 4.88 21.29
N ALA A 168 0.70 3.63 21.02
CA ALA A 168 1.45 2.42 21.31
C ALA A 168 0.98 1.27 20.38
N PRO A 169 1.75 0.17 20.26
CA PRO A 169 1.39 -1.00 19.45
C PRO A 169 0.03 -1.62 19.81
N VAL A 170 -0.25 -1.71 21.11
CA VAL A 170 -1.53 -2.22 21.63
C VAL A 170 -2.13 -1.18 22.56
N VAL A 171 -3.37 -0.77 22.28
CA VAL A 171 -4.07 0.28 23.02
C VAL A 171 -4.96 -0.29 24.10
N ASP A 172 -5.62 -1.42 23.85
CA ASP A 172 -6.54 -2.08 24.77
C ASP A 172 -6.19 -3.57 24.91
N HIS A 173 -5.39 -3.88 25.93
CA HIS A 173 -4.95 -5.25 26.21
C HIS A 173 -6.10 -6.19 26.59
N ASN A 174 -7.10 -5.70 27.33
CA ASN A 174 -8.22 -6.52 27.76
C ASN A 174 -9.09 -6.93 26.56
N LEU A 175 -9.35 -5.99 25.65
CA LEU A 175 -10.11 -6.30 24.43
C LEU A 175 -9.38 -7.32 23.56
N VAL A 176 -8.07 -7.16 23.41
CA VAL A 176 -7.22 -8.08 22.62
C VAL A 176 -7.22 -9.47 23.24
N GLU A 177 -7.06 -9.59 24.55
CA GLU A 177 -7.09 -10.87 25.27
C GLU A 177 -8.44 -11.59 25.09
N LEU A 178 -9.56 -10.87 25.27
CA LEU A 178 -10.89 -11.43 25.04
C LEU A 178 -11.10 -11.88 23.59
N TYR A 179 -10.57 -11.14 22.63
CA TYR A 179 -10.63 -11.53 21.21
C TYR A 179 -9.81 -12.80 20.94
N GLU A 180 -8.55 -12.86 21.42
CA GLU A 180 -7.66 -14.01 21.26
C GLU A 180 -8.30 -15.28 21.84
N ASP A 181 -8.88 -15.19 23.03
CA ASP A 181 -9.46 -16.33 23.76
C ASP A 181 -10.80 -16.81 23.15
N ARG A 182 -11.67 -15.89 22.73
CA ARG A 182 -13.08 -16.23 22.42
C ARG A 182 -13.45 -16.20 20.95
N ALA A 183 -12.87 -15.29 20.17
CA ALA A 183 -13.39 -14.96 18.85
C ALA A 183 -12.41 -15.21 17.70
N LYS A 184 -11.11 -15.15 17.94
CA LYS A 184 -10.08 -15.15 16.88
C LYS A 184 -10.20 -16.29 15.90
N ALA A 185 -10.36 -17.52 16.41
CA ALA A 185 -10.44 -18.69 15.55
C ALA A 185 -11.60 -18.58 14.54
N TYR A 186 -12.79 -18.24 15.02
CA TYR A 186 -13.97 -18.05 14.18
C TYR A 186 -13.83 -16.87 13.23
N MET A 187 -13.38 -15.73 13.73
CA MET A 187 -13.28 -14.51 12.92
C MET A 187 -12.26 -14.65 11.79
N THR A 188 -11.11 -15.26 12.06
CA THR A 188 -10.04 -15.40 11.05
C THR A 188 -10.29 -16.52 10.04
N THR A 189 -10.98 -17.61 10.43
CA THR A 189 -11.24 -18.74 9.53
C THR A 189 -12.52 -18.58 8.71
N GLU A 190 -13.56 -17.96 9.28
CA GLU A 190 -14.88 -17.88 8.68
C GLU A 190 -15.27 -16.44 8.31
N LEU A 191 -15.30 -15.53 9.29
CA LEU A 191 -15.92 -14.23 9.10
C LEU A 191 -15.10 -13.32 8.18
N PHE A 192 -13.82 -13.06 8.50
CA PHE A 192 -12.98 -12.18 7.70
C PHE A 192 -12.72 -12.72 6.30
N VAL A 193 -12.53 -14.05 6.21
CA VAL A 193 -12.34 -14.71 4.92
C VAL A 193 -13.64 -14.72 4.11
N GLY A 194 -14.80 -14.82 4.78
CA GLY A 194 -16.12 -14.80 4.16
C GLY A 194 -16.52 -13.43 3.63
N HIS A 195 -16.23 -12.39 4.40
CA HIS A 195 -16.67 -11.01 4.18
C HIS A 195 -15.51 -10.00 4.14
N PRO A 196 -14.51 -10.19 3.27
CA PRO A 196 -13.31 -9.37 3.30
C PRO A 196 -13.57 -7.89 3.00
N PHE A 197 -14.62 -7.56 2.25
CA PHE A 197 -14.99 -6.17 1.98
C PHE A 197 -15.47 -5.40 3.21
N ALA A 198 -15.98 -6.12 4.22
CA ALA A 198 -16.46 -5.51 5.47
C ALA A 198 -15.30 -5.14 6.44
N PHE A 199 -14.15 -5.78 6.29
CA PHE A 199 -13.01 -5.63 7.21
C PHE A 199 -11.81 -4.89 6.61
N HIS A 200 -11.97 -4.35 5.39
CA HIS A 200 -10.94 -3.55 4.74
C HIS A 200 -11.54 -2.26 4.22
N VAL A 201 -10.84 -1.17 4.45
CA VAL A 201 -11.09 0.09 3.77
C VAL A 201 -10.51 -0.02 2.36
N ARG A 202 -11.33 0.31 1.37
CA ARG A 202 -10.94 0.45 -0.02
C ARG A 202 -11.30 1.86 -0.48
N TYR A 203 -10.30 2.64 -0.82
CA TYR A 203 -10.48 4.04 -1.14
C TYR A 203 -9.83 4.37 -2.48
N TYR A 204 -10.66 4.64 -3.48
CA TYR A 204 -10.24 5.17 -4.78
C TYR A 204 -10.37 6.67 -4.76
N TRP A 205 -9.39 7.36 -5.34
CA TRP A 205 -9.37 8.81 -5.39
C TRP A 205 -8.87 9.33 -6.74
N GLN A 206 -9.24 10.56 -7.07
CA GLN A 206 -8.79 11.31 -8.24
C GLN A 206 -8.59 12.78 -7.85
N GLY A 207 -7.44 13.31 -8.21
CA GLY A 207 -7.04 14.68 -7.89
C GLY A 207 -6.70 14.87 -6.41
N LYS A 208 -7.65 14.68 -5.51
CA LYS A 208 -7.51 14.88 -4.06
C LYS A 208 -8.00 13.67 -3.26
N ILE A 209 -7.30 13.38 -2.17
CA ILE A 209 -7.74 12.43 -1.14
C ILE A 209 -8.44 13.24 -0.04
N ASP A 210 -9.69 12.91 0.26
CA ASP A 210 -10.41 13.51 1.38
C ASP A 210 -10.14 12.67 2.63
N PHE A 211 -9.53 13.28 3.63
CA PHE A 211 -9.17 12.62 4.89
C PHE A 211 -9.20 13.58 6.08
N VAL A 212 -9.22 13.01 7.28
CA VAL A 212 -9.04 13.72 8.54
C VAL A 212 -8.23 12.86 9.50
N VAL A 213 -7.23 13.44 10.14
CA VAL A 213 -6.54 12.85 11.30
C VAL A 213 -7.23 13.39 12.56
N VAL A 214 -7.82 12.48 13.34
CA VAL A 214 -8.69 12.88 14.47
C VAL A 214 -7.92 13.18 15.76
N ASN A 215 -6.64 12.84 15.80
CA ASN A 215 -5.71 13.09 16.92
C ASN A 215 -4.32 13.44 16.41
N PRO A 216 -4.16 14.56 15.68
CA PRO A 216 -2.92 14.94 15.01
C PRO A 216 -1.75 15.14 15.99
N GLU A 217 -2.04 15.46 17.26
CA GLU A 217 -1.08 15.67 18.34
C GLU A 217 -0.39 14.39 18.83
N VAL A 218 -0.93 13.22 18.50
CA VAL A 218 -0.33 11.94 18.93
C VAL A 218 0.87 11.62 18.08
N ASP A 219 2.00 11.29 18.74
CA ASP A 219 3.18 10.76 18.07
C ASP A 219 3.02 9.26 17.78
N ALA A 220 3.07 8.90 16.52
CA ALA A 220 3.04 7.53 16.03
C ALA A 220 4.40 7.03 15.53
N SER A 221 5.50 7.73 15.85
CA SER A 221 6.86 7.37 15.41
C SER A 221 7.49 6.22 16.24
N TRP A 222 6.77 5.70 17.24
CA TRP A 222 7.24 4.59 18.05
C TRP A 222 7.63 3.36 17.20
N VAL A 223 8.59 2.59 17.71
CA VAL A 223 9.03 1.32 17.11
C VAL A 223 8.60 0.19 18.07
N ALA A 224 7.91 -0.81 17.53
CA ALA A 224 7.53 -1.97 18.31
C ALA A 224 8.78 -2.74 18.79
N ASN A 225 8.90 -2.98 20.10
CA ASN A 225 9.98 -3.81 20.64
C ASN A 225 9.81 -5.25 20.15
N VAL A 226 10.82 -5.75 19.48
CA VAL A 226 10.82 -7.04 18.79
C VAL A 226 10.74 -8.23 19.73
N THR A 227 11.11 -8.05 21.02
CA THR A 227 11.19 -9.09 22.02
C THR A 227 9.84 -9.65 22.48
N ASP A 228 8.76 -8.86 22.35
CA ASP A 228 7.44 -9.21 22.88
C ASP A 228 6.46 -9.69 21.79
N ALA A 229 6.92 -9.83 20.57
CA ALA A 229 6.05 -10.35 19.51
C ALA A 229 5.82 -11.84 19.71
N PRO A 230 4.56 -12.27 19.84
CA PRO A 230 4.27 -13.69 19.69
C PRO A 230 4.83 -14.12 18.34
N VAL A 231 5.70 -15.11 18.36
CA VAL A 231 6.11 -15.80 17.13
C VAL A 231 4.82 -16.40 16.60
N PHE A 232 4.17 -15.70 15.66
CA PHE A 232 3.11 -16.33 14.88
C PHE A 232 3.77 -17.52 14.19
N SER A 233 3.67 -18.68 14.82
CA SER A 233 3.91 -19.91 14.12
C SER A 233 2.90 -19.88 12.97
N THR A 234 3.35 -19.48 11.79
CA THR A 234 2.72 -19.90 10.56
C THR A 234 2.80 -21.42 10.63
N SER A 235 1.81 -22.01 11.33
CA SER A 235 1.55 -23.42 11.15
C SER A 235 1.51 -23.57 9.65
N LEU A 236 2.40 -24.40 9.12
CA LEU A 236 2.40 -24.88 7.75
C LEU A 236 1.09 -25.64 7.56
N LEU A 237 -0.03 -24.90 7.60
CA LEU A 237 -1.32 -25.38 7.13
C LEU A 237 -1.07 -25.68 5.67
N ALA A 238 -1.01 -26.97 5.37
CA ALA A 238 -0.87 -27.48 4.03
C ALA A 238 -1.79 -26.65 3.13
N SER A 239 -1.22 -25.92 2.19
CA SER A 239 -1.95 -24.98 1.35
C SER A 239 -3.12 -25.73 0.73
N SER A 240 -4.35 -25.32 1.05
CA SER A 240 -5.53 -26.00 0.53
C SER A 240 -5.45 -26.01 -1.00
N LEU A 241 -6.03 -27.02 -1.64
CA LEU A 241 -6.08 -27.10 -3.11
C LEU A 241 -6.53 -25.78 -3.73
N ARG A 242 -7.44 -25.10 -3.06
CA ARG A 242 -7.94 -23.75 -3.41
C ARG A 242 -6.85 -22.69 -3.39
N GLN A 243 -5.99 -22.65 -2.35
CA GLN A 243 -4.88 -21.69 -2.26
C GLN A 243 -3.84 -21.94 -3.35
N ARG A 244 -3.61 -23.22 -3.70
CA ARG A 244 -2.72 -23.60 -4.80
C ARG A 244 -3.29 -23.16 -6.15
N VAL A 245 -4.59 -23.35 -6.40
CA VAL A 245 -5.25 -22.87 -7.63
C VAL A 245 -5.23 -21.35 -7.71
N GLN A 246 -5.56 -20.63 -6.63
CA GLN A 246 -5.48 -19.17 -6.59
C GLN A 246 -4.06 -18.67 -6.86
N GLY A 247 -3.05 -19.32 -6.27
CA GLY A 247 -1.65 -19.01 -6.53
C GLY A 247 -1.24 -19.25 -7.99
N ALA A 248 -1.70 -20.33 -8.59
CA ALA A 248 -1.45 -20.64 -10.00
C ALA A 248 -2.10 -19.62 -10.94
N VAL A 249 -3.36 -19.27 -10.67
CA VAL A 249 -4.09 -18.23 -11.44
C VAL A 249 -3.37 -16.89 -11.32
N LEU A 250 -2.96 -16.50 -10.12
CA LEU A 250 -2.23 -15.24 -9.91
C LEU A 250 -0.88 -15.24 -10.66
N LYS A 251 -0.13 -16.34 -10.62
CA LYS A 251 1.13 -16.49 -11.37
C LYS A 251 0.90 -16.42 -12.89
N LEU A 252 -0.16 -17.05 -13.39
CA LEU A 252 -0.53 -16.98 -14.81
C LEU A 252 -0.87 -15.54 -15.20
N MET A 253 -1.63 -14.82 -14.37
CA MET A 253 -2.00 -13.43 -14.60
C MET A 253 -0.79 -12.50 -14.56
N GLN A 254 0.14 -12.72 -13.64
CA GLN A 254 1.42 -12.02 -13.60
C GLN A 254 2.24 -12.27 -14.88
N LYS A 255 2.26 -13.52 -15.36
CA LYS A 255 2.95 -13.88 -16.61
C LYS A 255 2.33 -13.18 -17.83
N ILE A 256 1.00 -13.12 -17.89
CA ILE A 256 0.28 -12.40 -18.97
C ILE A 256 0.54 -10.88 -18.86
N ALA A 257 0.54 -10.33 -17.67
CA ALA A 257 0.84 -8.92 -17.43
C ALA A 257 2.29 -8.57 -17.83
N ARG A 258 3.25 -9.46 -17.57
CA ARG A 258 4.67 -9.29 -17.99
C ARG A 258 4.82 -9.08 -19.48
N GLY A 259 4.06 -9.81 -20.30
CA GLY A 259 4.11 -9.66 -21.76
C GLY A 259 3.54 -8.35 -22.29
N ARG A 260 2.89 -7.55 -21.46
CA ARG A 260 2.25 -6.27 -21.82
C ARG A 260 2.93 -5.05 -21.20
N ARG A 261 4.04 -5.24 -20.47
CA ARG A 261 4.69 -4.14 -19.76
C ARG A 261 5.36 -3.18 -20.70
N ARG A 262 5.08 -1.91 -20.49
CA ARG A 262 5.81 -0.80 -21.09
C ARG A 262 7.25 -0.85 -20.58
N GLN A 263 8.22 -0.62 -21.46
CA GLN A 263 9.58 -0.30 -21.00
C GLN A 263 9.54 1.10 -20.38
N VAL A 264 9.82 1.16 -19.09
CA VAL A 264 9.83 2.40 -18.31
C VAL A 264 11.28 2.70 -17.95
N ASP A 265 11.77 3.86 -18.38
CA ASP A 265 13.06 4.36 -17.93
C ASP A 265 12.86 5.10 -16.59
N LEU A 266 13.40 4.52 -15.51
CA LEU A 266 13.33 5.14 -14.19
C LEU A 266 13.99 6.51 -14.13
N LYS A 267 15.02 6.76 -14.95
CA LYS A 267 15.76 8.04 -14.96
C LYS A 267 14.87 9.23 -15.26
N GLU A 268 13.89 9.02 -16.13
CA GLU A 268 12.92 10.06 -16.50
C GLU A 268 11.89 10.33 -15.39
N LEU A 269 11.71 9.40 -14.45
CA LEU A 269 10.73 9.50 -13.39
C LEU A 269 11.33 9.98 -12.07
N LEU A 270 12.64 9.73 -11.87
CA LEU A 270 13.29 9.98 -10.60
C LEU A 270 13.53 11.48 -10.34
N ARG A 271 13.48 11.81 -9.06
CA ARG A 271 13.77 13.11 -8.46
C ARG A 271 14.52 12.89 -7.15
N CYS A 272 15.41 13.80 -6.82
CA CYS A 272 16.14 13.74 -5.55
C CYS A 272 15.19 13.87 -4.36
N PRO A 273 15.09 12.88 -3.45
CA PRO A 273 14.19 13.00 -2.30
C PRO A 273 14.66 14.05 -1.28
N ALA A 274 15.94 14.40 -1.26
CA ALA A 274 16.48 15.35 -0.30
C ALA A 274 16.26 16.83 -0.68
N CYS A 275 16.44 17.18 -1.96
CA CYS A 275 16.37 18.59 -2.40
C CYS A 275 15.37 18.83 -3.54
N MET A 276 14.65 17.79 -3.93
CA MET A 276 13.60 17.82 -4.93
C MET A 276 14.09 18.25 -6.34
N ASN A 277 15.40 18.13 -6.61
CA ASN A 277 15.99 18.47 -7.90
C ASN A 277 15.87 17.34 -8.92
N GLU A 278 15.81 17.72 -10.17
CA GLU A 278 15.83 16.86 -11.35
C GLU A 278 16.48 17.61 -12.53
N PRO A 279 17.08 16.92 -13.52
CA PRO A 279 17.27 15.47 -13.59
C PRO A 279 18.37 14.98 -12.63
N LEU A 280 18.38 13.67 -12.39
CA LEU A 280 19.46 12.97 -11.69
C LEU A 280 20.42 12.34 -12.70
N VAL A 281 21.69 12.22 -12.31
CA VAL A 281 22.73 11.56 -13.11
C VAL A 281 22.82 10.09 -12.68
N SER A 282 22.64 9.17 -13.63
CA SER A 282 22.79 7.74 -13.36
C SER A 282 24.18 7.27 -13.74
N GLU A 283 24.88 6.68 -12.78
CA GLU A 283 26.13 5.96 -12.95
C GLU A 283 25.90 4.44 -12.82
N PRO A 284 26.88 3.59 -13.13
CA PRO A 284 26.68 2.13 -13.09
C PRO A 284 26.31 1.58 -11.71
N ASP A 285 26.79 2.20 -10.62
CA ASP A 285 26.68 1.76 -9.24
C ASP A 285 25.87 2.71 -8.33
N ARG A 286 25.46 3.89 -8.84
CA ARG A 286 24.80 4.92 -8.03
C ARG A 286 24.00 5.91 -8.87
N ILE A 287 23.15 6.68 -8.18
CA ILE A 287 22.43 7.82 -8.75
C ILE A 287 22.90 9.09 -8.04
N LEU A 288 23.26 10.11 -8.79
CA LEU A 288 23.80 11.36 -8.29
C LEU A 288 22.81 12.51 -8.43
N CYS A 289 22.72 13.33 -7.40
CA CYS A 289 22.09 14.64 -7.47
C CYS A 289 23.17 15.74 -7.55
N SER A 290 23.30 16.38 -8.70
CA SER A 290 24.28 17.46 -8.91
C SER A 290 24.01 18.71 -8.07
N LYS A 291 22.76 18.96 -7.65
CA LYS A 291 22.40 20.15 -6.88
C LYS A 291 22.80 20.08 -5.41
N CYS A 292 22.62 18.92 -4.76
CA CYS A 292 22.93 18.76 -3.33
C CYS A 292 24.08 17.79 -3.07
N SER A 293 24.81 17.39 -4.12
CA SER A 293 25.98 16.50 -4.06
C SER A 293 25.71 15.19 -3.32
N ARG A 294 24.46 14.67 -3.36
CA ARG A 294 24.12 13.38 -2.78
C ARG A 294 24.23 12.27 -3.79
N SER A 295 24.83 11.17 -3.33
CA SER A 295 24.96 9.91 -4.05
C SER A 295 24.07 8.86 -3.40
N TYR A 296 23.21 8.25 -4.18
CA TYR A 296 22.28 7.19 -3.79
C TYR A 296 22.80 5.87 -4.36
N PRO A 297 23.11 4.87 -3.51
CA PRO A 297 23.66 3.60 -3.98
C PRO A 297 22.63 2.75 -4.72
N LEU A 298 23.11 1.76 -5.49
CA LEU A 298 22.31 0.67 -5.99
C LEU A 298 22.55 -0.57 -5.12
N SER A 299 21.47 -1.23 -4.70
CA SER A 299 21.52 -2.55 -4.05
C SER A 299 20.95 -3.58 -5.01
N ASN A 300 21.78 -4.56 -5.42
CA ASN A 300 21.38 -5.57 -6.41
C ASN A 300 20.78 -4.98 -7.71
N GLY A 301 21.29 -3.83 -8.14
CA GLY A 301 20.78 -3.10 -9.31
C GLY A 301 19.50 -2.27 -9.06
N VAL A 302 18.98 -2.24 -7.83
CA VAL A 302 17.82 -1.45 -7.42
C VAL A 302 18.31 -0.15 -6.77
N PRO A 303 17.88 1.04 -7.25
CA PRO A 303 18.23 2.31 -6.63
C PRO A 303 17.70 2.44 -5.19
N VAL A 304 18.58 2.80 -4.26
CA VAL A 304 18.22 3.08 -2.85
C VAL A 304 18.08 4.59 -2.69
N MET A 305 16.88 5.09 -2.94
CA MET A 305 16.56 6.52 -2.97
C MET A 305 16.08 7.03 -1.59
N GLN A 306 16.75 6.61 -0.54
CA GLN A 306 16.50 7.06 0.84
C GLN A 306 17.54 8.11 1.24
N VAL A 307 17.10 9.22 1.84
CA VAL A 307 18.01 10.28 2.30
C VAL A 307 19.01 9.77 3.33
N SER A 308 18.59 8.82 4.18
CA SER A 308 19.43 8.18 5.20
C SER A 308 20.53 7.28 4.61
N ALA A 309 20.33 6.73 3.42
CA ALA A 309 21.29 5.88 2.72
C ALA A 309 22.23 6.68 1.79
N ALA A 310 21.95 7.96 1.57
CA ALA A 310 22.73 8.81 0.69
C ALA A 310 24.04 9.26 1.35
N THR A 311 25.12 9.30 0.56
CA THR A 311 26.40 9.92 0.93
C THR A 311 26.53 11.31 0.27
N VAL A 312 27.13 12.27 0.96
CA VAL A 312 27.46 13.58 0.37
C VAL A 312 28.84 13.46 -0.28
N ILE A 313 28.92 13.80 -1.56
CA ILE A 313 30.16 13.81 -2.31
C ILE A 313 30.78 15.21 -2.17
N SER A 314 31.99 15.26 -1.67
CA SER A 314 32.81 16.49 -1.54
C SER A 314 33.31 16.98 -2.90
#